data_fa87a0bc4d705a2e9268d980b68093ea
#
_entry.id   fa87a0bc4d705a2e9268d980b68093ea
#
_cell.length_a   1.000
_cell.length_b   1.000
_cell.length_c   1.000
_cell.angle_alpha   90.00
_cell.angle_beta   90.00
_cell.angle_gamma   90.00
#
_symmetry.space_group_name_H-M   'P 1'
#
loop_
_entity.id
_entity.type
_entity.pdbx_description
1 polymer ?
#
loop_
_entity_poly.entity_id
_entity_poly.type
_entity_poly.pdbx_seq_one_letter_code
_entity_poly.pdbx_strand_id
1 'polypeptide(L)'
;MSIILETKGLTKKYKNGIVLNNVSIQVEKGMVYGLLGPNGAGKSTLLKIITIAIPKSSGEVMFENHLLAADDVKKIGAIIEHPAIYPNLTAYENLEVITTLLNIDRKKIDEVLSMVSLTNTGKKLAKEFSLGMKQRLGIAMALINSPLLLVLDEPTNGLDPVGIQELRELIKTLSGQGITIILSSHILGEVGQIADKIGILNKGHLSYEGQNTDSSKLEDLFMEIIRKDVMNDD
;
A
#
# COMPACT_ATOMS: atom_id res chain seq x y z
N MET A 1 -9.88 -5.13 18.60
CA MET A 1 -10.11 -4.86 17.16
C MET A 1 -9.89 -6.14 16.37
N SER A 2 -10.54 -6.35 15.23
CA SER A 2 -10.39 -7.61 14.46
C SER A 2 -9.27 -7.47 13.44
N ILE A 3 -8.43 -8.51 13.33
CA ILE A 3 -7.33 -8.57 12.35
C ILE A 3 -7.94 -8.86 10.96
N ILE A 4 -7.55 -8.08 9.94
CA ILE A 4 -7.92 -8.32 8.55
C ILE A 4 -6.86 -9.10 7.81
N LEU A 5 -5.58 -8.79 8.10
CA LEU A 5 -4.43 -9.44 7.47
C LEU A 5 -3.40 -9.80 8.53
N GLU A 6 -2.87 -11.02 8.44
CA GLU A 6 -1.76 -11.48 9.28
C GLU A 6 -0.78 -12.28 8.41
N THR A 7 0.52 -12.07 8.59
CA THR A 7 1.53 -12.99 8.05
C THR A 7 2.18 -13.75 9.20
N LYS A 8 2.48 -15.05 8.99
CA LYS A 8 3.13 -15.92 9.98
C LYS A 8 4.37 -16.54 9.37
N GLY A 9 5.53 -16.11 9.83
CA GLY A 9 6.82 -16.64 9.40
C GLY A 9 7.06 -16.51 7.88
N LEU A 10 6.55 -15.45 7.26
CA LEU A 10 6.57 -15.29 5.82
C LEU A 10 8.00 -15.18 5.30
N THR A 11 8.36 -16.06 4.37
CA THR A 11 9.69 -16.10 3.78
C THR A 11 9.61 -16.08 2.25
N LYS A 12 10.47 -15.29 1.64
CA LYS A 12 10.65 -15.26 0.18
C LYS A 12 12.11 -15.42 -0.18
N LYS A 13 12.39 -16.49 -0.93
CA LYS A 13 13.72 -16.82 -1.46
C LYS A 13 13.70 -16.70 -2.99
N TYR A 14 14.67 -16.01 -3.54
CA TYR A 14 15.00 -16.00 -4.97
C TYR A 14 16.30 -16.75 -5.22
N LYS A 15 16.69 -16.93 -6.48
CA LYS A 15 17.96 -17.59 -6.85
C LYS A 15 19.18 -16.91 -6.18
N ASN A 16 19.11 -15.60 -6.01
CA ASN A 16 20.22 -14.76 -5.52
C ASN A 16 20.18 -14.55 -3.99
N GLY A 17 19.26 -15.16 -3.25
CA GLY A 17 19.20 -15.03 -1.80
C GLY A 17 17.79 -14.92 -1.23
N ILE A 18 17.73 -14.75 0.09
CA ILE A 18 16.49 -14.55 0.84
C ILE A 18 16.20 -13.05 0.89
N VAL A 19 15.01 -12.66 0.44
CA VAL A 19 14.55 -11.26 0.44
C VAL A 19 13.61 -10.96 1.60
N LEU A 20 12.82 -11.97 2.03
CA LEU A 20 12.03 -11.92 3.27
C LEU A 20 12.37 -13.16 4.09
N ASN A 21 12.62 -12.96 5.37
CA ASN A 21 13.01 -14.03 6.28
C ASN A 21 12.17 -13.97 7.56
N ASN A 22 11.25 -14.92 7.69
CA ASN A 22 10.40 -15.11 8.87
C ASN A 22 9.61 -13.84 9.29
N VAL A 23 9.01 -13.14 8.33
CA VAL A 23 8.28 -11.88 8.57
C VAL A 23 6.86 -12.18 9.04
N SER A 24 6.50 -11.64 10.21
CA SER A 24 5.16 -11.75 10.80
C SER A 24 4.63 -10.37 11.14
N ILE A 25 3.55 -9.93 10.48
CA ILE A 25 2.87 -8.67 10.73
C ILE A 25 1.39 -8.90 11.02
N GLN A 26 0.76 -7.97 11.75
CA GLN A 26 -0.67 -7.99 12.01
C GLN A 26 -1.29 -6.63 11.70
N VAL A 27 -2.30 -6.63 10.82
CA VAL A 27 -3.04 -5.45 10.40
C VAL A 27 -4.49 -5.55 10.85
N GLU A 28 -4.96 -4.58 11.61
CA GLU A 28 -6.33 -4.51 12.12
C GLU A 28 -7.26 -3.82 11.11
N LYS A 29 -8.56 -4.18 11.14
CA LYS A 29 -9.57 -3.58 10.25
C LYS A 29 -9.71 -2.07 10.48
N GLY A 30 -9.77 -1.31 9.38
CA GLY A 30 -10.02 0.13 9.39
C GLY A 30 -8.83 0.99 9.81
N MET A 31 -7.64 0.40 10.03
CA MET A 31 -6.43 1.15 10.34
C MET A 31 -5.56 1.44 9.12
N VAL A 32 -4.67 2.40 9.27
CA VAL A 32 -3.54 2.64 8.37
C VAL A 32 -2.29 1.99 8.96
N TYR A 33 -1.77 0.96 8.29
CA TYR A 33 -0.52 0.30 8.64
C TYR A 33 0.63 0.84 7.78
N GLY A 34 1.63 1.44 8.40
CA GLY A 34 2.83 1.93 7.75
C GLY A 34 3.95 0.88 7.74
N LEU A 35 4.39 0.46 6.56
CA LEU A 35 5.53 -0.43 6.37
C LEU A 35 6.77 0.39 6.02
N LEU A 36 7.63 0.65 6.99
CA LEU A 36 8.87 1.41 6.85
C LEU A 36 10.07 0.53 6.56
N GLY A 37 11.07 1.09 5.94
CA GLY A 37 12.36 0.45 5.73
C GLY A 37 13.16 1.06 4.59
N PRO A 38 14.48 0.85 4.55
CA PRO A 38 15.32 1.33 3.45
C PRO A 38 14.95 0.66 2.11
N ASN A 39 15.49 1.22 1.03
CA ASN A 39 15.37 0.59 -0.29
C ASN A 39 16.05 -0.79 -0.27
N GLY A 40 15.39 -1.78 -0.87
CA GLY A 40 15.87 -3.17 -0.84
C GLY A 40 15.53 -3.95 0.45
N ALA A 41 14.89 -3.36 1.46
CA ALA A 41 14.52 -4.06 2.70
C ALA A 41 13.50 -5.20 2.50
N GLY A 42 12.82 -5.28 1.34
CA GLY A 42 11.83 -6.31 1.04
C GLY A 42 10.38 -5.83 1.07
N LYS A 43 10.11 -4.52 1.29
CA LYS A 43 8.76 -3.93 1.39
C LYS A 43 7.87 -4.31 0.20
N SER A 44 8.26 -3.96 -1.02
CA SER A 44 7.50 -4.28 -2.24
C SER A 44 7.32 -5.80 -2.43
N THR A 45 8.29 -6.61 -2.01
CA THR A 45 8.17 -8.08 -2.06
C THR A 45 7.09 -8.58 -1.11
N LEU A 46 7.02 -8.06 0.13
CA LEU A 46 5.96 -8.36 1.08
C LEU A 46 4.59 -7.96 0.52
N LEU A 47 4.46 -6.74 0.00
CA LEU A 47 3.23 -6.24 -0.59
C LEU A 47 2.78 -7.06 -1.81
N LYS A 48 3.72 -7.47 -2.69
CA LYS A 48 3.42 -8.36 -3.83
C LYS A 48 2.91 -9.73 -3.40
N ILE A 49 3.38 -10.28 -2.28
CA ILE A 49 2.89 -11.55 -1.75
C ILE A 49 1.48 -11.38 -1.17
N ILE A 50 1.23 -10.33 -0.39
CA ILE A 50 -0.08 -10.01 0.20
C ILE A 50 -1.13 -9.81 -0.90
N THR A 51 -0.76 -9.24 -2.03
CA THR A 51 -1.65 -9.02 -3.19
C THR A 51 -1.70 -10.20 -4.16
N ILE A 52 -1.08 -11.33 -3.83
CA ILE A 52 -0.98 -12.55 -4.66
C ILE A 52 -0.28 -12.29 -6.02
N ALA A 53 0.40 -11.17 -6.18
CA ALA A 53 1.16 -10.86 -7.41
C ALA A 53 2.37 -11.80 -7.60
N ILE A 54 2.96 -12.29 -6.49
CA ILE A 54 4.02 -13.30 -6.51
C ILE A 54 3.80 -14.37 -5.42
N PRO A 55 4.23 -15.63 -5.62
CA PRO A 55 4.14 -16.66 -4.60
C PRO A 55 5.18 -16.46 -3.49
N LYS A 56 4.80 -16.80 -2.26
CA LYS A 56 5.71 -16.96 -1.12
C LYS A 56 6.57 -18.23 -1.27
N SER A 57 7.69 -18.32 -0.55
CA SER A 57 8.48 -19.56 -0.46
C SER A 57 8.05 -20.45 0.71
N SER A 58 7.74 -19.84 1.88
CA SER A 58 7.20 -20.52 3.06
C SER A 58 6.46 -19.54 3.96
N GLY A 59 5.89 -20.03 5.07
CA GLY A 59 5.05 -19.24 5.97
C GLY A 59 3.59 -19.15 5.48
N GLU A 60 2.79 -18.35 6.17
CA GLU A 60 1.36 -18.22 5.89
C GLU A 60 0.97 -16.74 5.75
N VAL A 61 -0.05 -16.49 4.95
CA VAL A 61 -0.76 -15.21 4.89
C VAL A 61 -2.22 -15.51 5.17
N MET A 62 -2.75 -14.91 6.23
CA MET A 62 -4.16 -14.99 6.62
C MET A 62 -4.86 -13.71 6.20
N PHE A 63 -6.04 -13.82 5.61
CA PHE A 63 -6.91 -12.72 5.28
C PHE A 63 -8.32 -13.02 5.77
N GLU A 64 -8.96 -12.11 6.51
CA GLU A 64 -10.29 -12.31 7.12
C GLU A 64 -10.41 -13.67 7.87
N ASN A 65 -9.39 -14.04 8.66
CA ASN A 65 -9.31 -15.27 9.47
C ASN A 65 -9.21 -16.59 8.69
N HIS A 66 -8.90 -16.58 7.39
CA HIS A 66 -8.61 -17.76 6.60
C HIS A 66 -7.32 -17.61 5.79
N LEU A 67 -6.76 -18.70 5.28
CA LEU A 67 -5.58 -18.63 4.41
C LEU A 67 -5.93 -17.84 3.14
N LEU A 68 -5.11 -16.83 2.82
CA LEU A 68 -5.27 -15.99 1.64
C LEU A 68 -5.36 -16.83 0.37
N ALA A 69 -6.45 -16.69 -0.37
CA ALA A 69 -6.77 -17.43 -1.58
C ALA A 69 -6.96 -16.51 -2.80
N ALA A 70 -6.97 -17.08 -4.00
CA ALA A 70 -7.10 -16.31 -5.23
C ALA A 70 -8.39 -15.45 -5.30
N ASP A 71 -9.49 -15.93 -4.73
CA ASP A 71 -10.76 -15.19 -4.71
C ASP A 71 -10.73 -13.94 -3.82
N ASP A 72 -9.81 -13.87 -2.85
CA ASP A 72 -9.66 -12.70 -1.98
C ASP A 72 -9.07 -11.49 -2.70
N VAL A 73 -8.40 -11.68 -3.86
CA VAL A 73 -7.88 -10.58 -4.69
C VAL A 73 -8.98 -9.56 -5.03
N LYS A 74 -10.23 -10.01 -5.15
CA LYS A 74 -11.38 -9.12 -5.40
C LYS A 74 -11.65 -8.14 -4.25
N LYS A 75 -11.17 -8.46 -3.04
CA LYS A 75 -11.32 -7.63 -1.83
C LYS A 75 -10.08 -6.80 -1.52
N ILE A 76 -9.03 -6.90 -2.35
CA ILE A 76 -7.76 -6.21 -2.17
C ILE A 76 -7.55 -5.27 -3.36
N GLY A 77 -7.53 -3.98 -3.11
CA GLY A 77 -7.07 -2.98 -4.07
C GLY A 77 -5.57 -2.75 -3.91
N ALA A 78 -4.83 -2.59 -5.00
CA ALA A 78 -3.38 -2.43 -4.90
C ALA A 78 -2.80 -1.48 -5.94
N ILE A 79 -1.80 -0.70 -5.53
CA ILE A 79 -0.85 -0.02 -6.41
C ILE A 79 0.53 -0.47 -5.97
N ILE A 80 1.20 -1.24 -6.83
CA ILE A 80 2.55 -1.72 -6.61
C ILE A 80 3.47 -1.08 -7.65
N GLU A 81 4.50 -0.35 -7.19
CA GLU A 81 5.44 0.45 -7.98
C GLU A 81 4.75 1.65 -8.65
N HIS A 82 4.00 1.44 -9.75
CA HIS A 82 3.33 2.52 -10.49
C HIS A 82 1.87 2.18 -10.79
N PRO A 83 0.98 3.21 -10.83
CA PRO A 83 -0.39 3.01 -11.27
C PRO A 83 -0.46 2.49 -12.71
N ALA A 84 -1.16 1.37 -12.93
CA ALA A 84 -1.33 0.75 -14.26
C ALA A 84 -2.40 1.47 -15.08
N ILE A 85 -2.18 2.75 -15.39
CA ILE A 85 -3.11 3.60 -16.15
C ILE A 85 -2.89 3.49 -17.66
N TYR A 86 -3.95 3.67 -18.42
CA TYR A 86 -3.92 3.82 -19.88
C TYR A 86 -3.74 5.31 -20.21
N PRO A 87 -2.55 5.74 -20.69
CA PRO A 87 -2.23 7.17 -20.83
C PRO A 87 -3.04 7.88 -21.93
N ASN A 88 -3.58 7.14 -22.89
CA ASN A 88 -4.40 7.61 -24.01
C ASN A 88 -5.90 7.61 -23.71
N LEU A 89 -6.31 7.29 -22.49
CA LEU A 89 -7.70 7.32 -22.03
C LEU A 89 -7.89 8.44 -20.99
N THR A 90 -9.13 8.91 -20.83
CA THR A 90 -9.55 9.81 -19.75
C THR A 90 -9.58 9.07 -18.41
N ALA A 91 -9.80 9.78 -17.29
CA ALA A 91 -10.00 9.14 -15.99
C ALA A 91 -11.21 8.20 -16.00
N TYR A 92 -12.32 8.64 -16.56
CA TYR A 92 -13.54 7.85 -16.68
C TYR A 92 -13.31 6.57 -17.50
N GLU A 93 -12.71 6.68 -18.68
CA GLU A 93 -12.44 5.54 -19.57
C GLU A 93 -11.46 4.54 -18.95
N ASN A 94 -10.46 4.99 -18.17
CA ASN A 94 -9.58 4.10 -17.41
C ASN A 94 -10.37 3.23 -16.43
N LEU A 95 -11.33 3.80 -15.72
CA LEU A 95 -12.20 3.07 -14.80
C LEU A 95 -13.22 2.20 -15.55
N GLU A 96 -13.73 2.66 -16.70
CA GLU A 96 -14.65 1.90 -17.54
C GLU A 96 -14.04 0.58 -18.06
N VAL A 97 -12.73 0.57 -18.36
CA VAL A 97 -12.01 -0.68 -18.70
C VAL A 97 -12.15 -1.71 -17.57
N ILE A 98 -11.91 -1.28 -16.32
CA ILE A 98 -11.94 -2.19 -15.16
C ILE A 98 -13.38 -2.61 -14.85
N THR A 99 -14.33 -1.69 -14.85
CA THR A 99 -15.73 -2.03 -14.59
C THR A 99 -16.28 -3.00 -15.62
N THR A 100 -15.87 -2.86 -16.88
CA THR A 100 -16.25 -3.79 -17.96
C THR A 100 -15.61 -5.17 -17.73
N LEU A 101 -14.30 -5.23 -17.40
CA LEU A 101 -13.59 -6.48 -17.17
C LEU A 101 -14.13 -7.25 -15.97
N LEU A 102 -14.48 -6.55 -14.89
CA LEU A 102 -14.94 -7.15 -13.62
C LEU A 102 -16.46 -7.24 -13.51
N ASN A 103 -17.21 -6.78 -14.54
CA ASN A 103 -18.68 -6.71 -14.55
C ASN A 103 -19.24 -5.90 -13.36
N ILE A 104 -18.65 -4.73 -13.10
CA ILE A 104 -19.04 -3.79 -12.04
C ILE A 104 -20.00 -2.74 -12.63
N ASP A 105 -20.99 -2.29 -11.84
CA ASP A 105 -21.89 -1.19 -12.25
C ASP A 105 -21.09 0.10 -12.51
N ARG A 106 -21.27 0.69 -13.71
CA ARG A 106 -20.60 1.93 -14.13
C ARG A 106 -20.90 3.13 -13.22
N LYS A 107 -21.99 3.11 -12.46
CA LYS A 107 -22.29 4.15 -11.46
C LYS A 107 -21.18 4.31 -10.43
N LYS A 108 -20.44 3.25 -10.14
CA LYS A 108 -19.28 3.32 -9.24
C LYS A 108 -18.14 4.18 -9.76
N ILE A 109 -18.07 4.44 -11.07
CA ILE A 109 -17.03 5.29 -11.66
C ILE A 109 -17.11 6.71 -11.08
N ASP A 110 -18.30 7.29 -11.09
CA ASP A 110 -18.50 8.65 -10.58
C ASP A 110 -18.25 8.74 -9.06
N GLU A 111 -18.64 7.69 -8.32
CA GLU A 111 -18.39 7.58 -6.88
C GLU A 111 -16.86 7.61 -6.58
N VAL A 112 -16.08 6.74 -7.23
CA VAL A 112 -14.64 6.68 -6.97
C VAL A 112 -13.88 7.89 -7.50
N LEU A 113 -14.31 8.47 -8.65
CA LEU A 113 -13.74 9.73 -9.14
C LEU A 113 -13.99 10.88 -8.16
N SER A 114 -15.15 10.91 -7.54
CA SER A 114 -15.46 11.87 -6.48
C SER A 114 -14.56 11.66 -5.24
N MET A 115 -14.40 10.42 -4.78
CA MET A 115 -13.54 10.09 -3.64
C MET A 115 -12.11 10.59 -3.82
N VAL A 116 -11.57 10.50 -5.04
CA VAL A 116 -10.18 10.91 -5.33
C VAL A 116 -10.06 12.32 -5.92
N SER A 117 -11.14 13.11 -5.95
CA SER A 117 -11.18 14.48 -6.46
C SER A 117 -10.77 14.61 -7.94
N LEU A 118 -11.22 13.68 -8.79
CA LEU A 118 -10.97 13.67 -10.24
C LEU A 118 -12.24 13.86 -11.10
N THR A 119 -13.35 14.29 -10.52
CA THR A 119 -14.64 14.53 -11.24
C THR A 119 -14.52 15.59 -12.33
N ASN A 120 -13.68 16.61 -12.14
CA ASN A 120 -13.57 17.77 -13.04
C ASN A 120 -12.50 17.60 -14.13
N THR A 121 -12.06 16.38 -14.42
CA THR A 121 -11.03 16.14 -15.44
C THR A 121 -11.57 16.09 -16.87
N GLY A 122 -12.88 15.86 -17.03
CA GLY A 122 -13.58 15.89 -18.32
C GLY A 122 -12.92 15.00 -19.38
N LYS A 123 -12.61 15.61 -20.52
CA LYS A 123 -11.97 14.92 -21.67
C LYS A 123 -10.45 14.89 -21.62
N LYS A 124 -9.82 15.37 -20.53
CA LYS A 124 -8.35 15.38 -20.37
C LYS A 124 -7.82 13.94 -20.30
N LEU A 125 -6.84 13.64 -21.14
CA LEU A 125 -6.23 12.31 -21.18
C LEU A 125 -5.27 12.11 -19.99
N ALA A 126 -5.16 10.87 -19.52
CA ALA A 126 -4.31 10.55 -18.37
C ALA A 126 -2.81 10.84 -18.60
N LYS A 127 -2.33 10.85 -19.84
CA LYS A 127 -0.94 11.29 -20.17
C LYS A 127 -0.69 12.77 -19.79
N GLU A 128 -1.73 13.61 -19.76
CA GLU A 128 -1.67 15.03 -19.45
C GLU A 128 -1.84 15.31 -17.94
N PHE A 129 -2.06 14.28 -17.13
CA PHE A 129 -2.21 14.39 -15.70
C PHE A 129 -0.86 14.68 -15.03
N SER A 130 -0.87 15.50 -13.97
CA SER A 130 0.25 15.59 -13.05
C SER A 130 0.51 14.23 -12.39
N LEU A 131 1.68 14.04 -11.78
CA LEU A 131 2.00 12.80 -11.07
C LEU A 131 0.97 12.53 -9.96
N GLY A 132 0.57 13.55 -9.18
CA GLY A 132 -0.46 13.42 -8.17
C GLY A 132 -1.83 13.02 -8.72
N MET A 133 -2.23 13.56 -9.88
CA MET A 133 -3.46 13.14 -10.55
C MET A 133 -3.37 11.68 -11.03
N LYS A 134 -2.22 11.25 -11.54
CA LYS A 134 -2.00 9.84 -11.93
C LYS A 134 -2.08 8.91 -10.72
N GLN A 135 -1.48 9.32 -9.60
CA GLN A 135 -1.55 8.56 -8.35
C GLN A 135 -3.00 8.43 -7.85
N ARG A 136 -3.77 9.51 -7.85
CA ARG A 136 -5.19 9.50 -7.48
C ARG A 136 -6.02 8.63 -8.43
N LEU A 137 -5.75 8.66 -9.74
CA LEU A 137 -6.42 7.78 -10.69
C LEU A 137 -6.11 6.30 -10.40
N GLY A 138 -4.84 5.97 -10.09
CA GLY A 138 -4.47 4.62 -9.66
C GLY A 138 -5.22 4.17 -8.40
N ILE A 139 -5.38 5.07 -7.42
CA ILE A 139 -6.16 4.79 -6.21
C ILE A 139 -7.64 4.57 -6.57
N ALA A 140 -8.24 5.39 -7.45
CA ALA A 140 -9.61 5.17 -7.93
C ALA A 140 -9.78 3.79 -8.58
N MET A 141 -8.81 3.39 -9.42
CA MET A 141 -8.80 2.06 -10.04
C MET A 141 -8.71 0.93 -8.99
N ALA A 142 -7.92 1.11 -7.94
CA ALA A 142 -7.81 0.16 -6.85
C ALA A 142 -9.09 0.10 -5.98
N LEU A 143 -9.84 1.21 -5.87
CA LEU A 143 -11.06 1.33 -5.07
C LEU A 143 -12.32 0.84 -5.79
N ILE A 144 -12.32 0.72 -7.13
CA ILE A 144 -13.52 0.50 -7.94
C ILE A 144 -14.32 -0.75 -7.55
N ASN A 145 -13.65 -1.78 -7.04
CA ASN A 145 -14.27 -3.01 -6.55
C ASN A 145 -14.62 -2.98 -5.05
N SER A 146 -14.63 -1.81 -4.42
CA SER A 146 -14.93 -1.64 -2.98
C SER A 146 -14.09 -2.58 -2.09
N PRO A 147 -12.75 -2.49 -2.14
CA PRO A 147 -11.88 -3.40 -1.41
C PRO A 147 -11.99 -3.20 0.11
N LEU A 148 -11.74 -4.27 0.86
CA LEU A 148 -11.58 -4.23 2.32
C LEU A 148 -10.17 -3.79 2.73
N LEU A 149 -9.18 -4.05 1.86
CA LEU A 149 -7.77 -3.73 2.05
C LEU A 149 -7.25 -2.99 0.82
N LEU A 150 -6.64 -1.83 1.04
CA LEU A 150 -5.92 -1.05 0.02
C LEU A 150 -4.42 -1.13 0.31
N VAL A 151 -3.64 -1.57 -0.68
CA VAL A 151 -2.17 -1.71 -0.58
C VAL A 151 -1.50 -0.69 -1.49
N LEU A 152 -0.66 0.18 -0.93
CA LEU A 152 0.02 1.26 -1.63
C LEU A 152 1.53 1.14 -1.44
N ASP A 153 2.26 0.88 -2.51
CA ASP A 153 3.73 0.79 -2.47
C ASP A 153 4.34 2.14 -2.84
N GLU A 154 5.02 2.77 -1.85
CA GLU A 154 5.70 4.09 -1.99
C GLU A 154 4.80 5.16 -2.65
N PRO A 155 3.57 5.40 -2.18
CA PRO A 155 2.58 6.19 -2.92
C PRO A 155 2.91 7.69 -3.02
N THR A 156 3.84 8.19 -2.22
CA THR A 156 4.29 9.59 -2.17
C THR A 156 5.48 9.87 -3.08
N ASN A 157 6.11 8.84 -3.64
CA ASN A 157 7.33 8.99 -4.44
C ASN A 157 7.14 9.94 -5.64
N GLY A 158 7.99 10.98 -5.68
CA GLY A 158 8.02 11.95 -6.76
C GLY A 158 6.91 13.01 -6.72
N LEU A 159 6.03 12.98 -5.70
CA LEU A 159 5.06 14.05 -5.49
C LEU A 159 5.74 15.29 -4.90
N ASP A 160 5.21 16.45 -5.24
CA ASP A 160 5.55 17.69 -4.56
C ASP A 160 4.90 17.77 -3.15
N PRO A 161 5.31 18.69 -2.28
CA PRO A 161 4.78 18.80 -0.92
C PRO A 161 3.24 18.93 -0.86
N VAL A 162 2.64 19.62 -1.83
CA VAL A 162 1.18 19.77 -1.91
C VAL A 162 0.52 18.44 -2.25
N GLY A 163 1.03 17.72 -3.25
CA GLY A 163 0.54 16.39 -3.63
C GLY A 163 0.67 15.36 -2.51
N ILE A 164 1.76 15.43 -1.71
CA ILE A 164 1.93 14.59 -0.51
C ILE A 164 0.84 14.88 0.52
N GLN A 165 0.58 16.17 0.80
CA GLN A 165 -0.45 16.57 1.77
C GLN A 165 -1.85 16.10 1.31
N GLU A 166 -2.19 16.34 0.05
CA GLU A 166 -3.48 15.91 -0.53
C GLU A 166 -3.65 14.39 -0.50
N LEU A 167 -2.58 13.62 -0.77
CA LEU A 167 -2.61 12.16 -0.67
C LEU A 167 -2.81 11.68 0.77
N ARG A 168 -2.19 12.33 1.75
CA ARG A 168 -2.40 12.03 3.18
C ARG A 168 -3.84 12.23 3.61
N GLU A 169 -4.44 13.35 3.19
CA GLU A 169 -5.85 13.64 3.47
C GLU A 169 -6.78 12.60 2.84
N LEU A 170 -6.49 12.18 1.61
CA LEU A 170 -7.21 11.11 0.95
C LEU A 170 -7.11 9.79 1.73
N ILE A 171 -5.90 9.37 2.14
CA ILE A 171 -5.66 8.14 2.92
C ILE A 171 -6.45 8.18 4.23
N LYS A 172 -6.41 9.30 4.98
CA LYS A 172 -7.18 9.48 6.22
C LYS A 172 -8.68 9.40 5.98
N THR A 173 -9.17 10.01 4.91
CA THR A 173 -10.59 9.95 4.53
C THR A 173 -11.02 8.53 4.24
N LEU A 174 -10.24 7.78 3.45
CA LEU A 174 -10.54 6.38 3.10
C LEU A 174 -10.53 5.46 4.33
N SER A 175 -9.53 5.62 5.22
CA SER A 175 -9.48 4.89 6.48
C SER A 175 -10.67 5.22 7.39
N GLY A 176 -11.04 6.51 7.49
CA GLY A 176 -12.23 6.95 8.22
C GLY A 176 -13.55 6.39 7.68
N GLN A 177 -13.59 5.95 6.42
CA GLN A 177 -14.70 5.22 5.80
C GLN A 177 -14.65 3.70 6.05
N GLY A 178 -13.66 3.21 6.81
CA GLY A 178 -13.52 1.81 7.19
C GLY A 178 -12.65 0.97 6.27
N ILE A 179 -12.00 1.56 5.26
CA ILE A 179 -11.04 0.86 4.40
C ILE A 179 -9.74 0.68 5.18
N THR A 180 -9.26 -0.56 5.27
CA THR A 180 -7.93 -0.82 5.84
C THR A 180 -6.87 -0.49 4.80
N ILE A 181 -5.77 0.16 5.22
CA ILE A 181 -4.73 0.60 4.29
C ILE A 181 -3.38 0.10 4.77
N ILE A 182 -2.61 -0.53 3.89
CA ILE A 182 -1.19 -0.78 4.09
C ILE A 182 -0.44 0.12 3.11
N LEU A 183 0.46 0.95 3.61
CA LEU A 183 1.33 1.75 2.75
C LEU A 183 2.79 1.52 3.11
N SER A 184 3.65 1.43 2.09
CA SER A 184 5.09 1.41 2.29
C SER A 184 5.69 2.79 2.11
N SER A 185 6.77 3.08 2.83
CA SER A 185 7.65 4.23 2.58
C SER A 185 9.05 3.98 3.13
N HIS A 186 10.01 4.71 2.59
CA HIS A 186 11.35 4.83 3.17
C HIS A 186 11.52 6.16 3.94
N ILE A 187 10.49 7.02 3.93
CA ILE A 187 10.48 8.33 4.59
C ILE A 187 9.58 8.26 5.83
N LEU A 188 10.20 8.25 6.98
CA LEU A 188 9.53 8.14 8.26
C LEU A 188 8.51 9.26 8.51
N GLY A 189 8.89 10.52 8.25
CA GLY A 189 8.03 11.68 8.48
C GLY A 189 6.73 11.68 7.66
N GLU A 190 6.67 10.91 6.57
CA GLU A 190 5.45 10.74 5.79
C GLU A 190 4.48 9.76 6.45
N VAL A 191 4.99 8.60 6.85
CA VAL A 191 4.20 7.52 7.47
C VAL A 191 3.77 7.90 8.88
N GLY A 192 4.68 8.53 9.65
CA GLY A 192 4.41 8.94 11.04
C GLY A 192 3.22 9.89 11.20
N GLN A 193 2.80 10.59 10.14
CA GLN A 193 1.66 11.51 10.19
C GLN A 193 0.30 10.86 9.86
N ILE A 194 0.29 9.63 9.31
CA ILE A 194 -0.93 8.98 8.82
C ILE A 194 -1.14 7.56 9.33
N ALA A 195 -0.07 6.84 9.70
CA ALA A 195 -0.19 5.47 10.15
C ALA A 195 -0.62 5.39 11.61
N ASP A 196 -1.51 4.44 11.93
CA ASP A 196 -1.92 4.09 13.27
C ASP A 196 -0.93 3.10 13.90
N LYS A 197 -0.44 2.16 13.09
CA LYS A 197 0.55 1.14 13.47
C LYS A 197 1.67 1.11 12.45
N ILE A 198 2.88 0.82 12.90
CA ILE A 198 4.08 0.84 12.07
C ILE A 198 4.84 -0.47 12.21
N GLY A 199 5.25 -1.03 11.07
CA GLY A 199 6.25 -2.09 10.97
C GLY A 199 7.53 -1.56 10.32
N ILE A 200 8.70 -1.85 10.90
CA ILE A 200 10.00 -1.50 10.30
C ILE A 200 10.64 -2.78 9.76
N LEU A 201 10.76 -2.84 8.43
CA LEU A 201 11.41 -3.93 7.71
C LEU A 201 12.85 -3.54 7.37
N ASN A 202 13.80 -4.41 7.71
CA ASN A 202 15.20 -4.18 7.40
C ASN A 202 15.88 -5.49 7.00
N LYS A 203 16.66 -5.51 5.90
CA LYS A 203 17.35 -6.71 5.36
C LYS A 203 16.46 -7.97 5.35
N GLY A 204 15.16 -7.81 5.02
CA GLY A 204 14.20 -8.91 4.94
C GLY A 204 13.61 -9.36 6.28
N HIS A 205 13.93 -8.72 7.40
CA HIS A 205 13.41 -9.02 8.74
C HIS A 205 12.51 -7.89 9.24
N LEU A 206 11.44 -8.22 9.97
CA LEU A 206 10.67 -7.26 10.73
C LEU A 206 11.42 -6.94 12.03
N SER A 207 12.07 -5.77 12.08
CA SER A 207 12.88 -5.33 13.21
C SER A 207 12.05 -4.66 14.30
N TYR A 208 10.87 -4.15 13.96
CA TYR A 208 9.93 -3.51 14.90
C TYR A 208 8.51 -3.60 14.39
N GLU A 209 7.55 -3.75 15.29
CA GLU A 209 6.12 -3.54 15.05
C GLU A 209 5.48 -2.93 16.28
N GLY A 210 4.75 -1.81 16.13
CA GLY A 210 4.08 -1.15 17.24
C GLY A 210 3.14 -0.04 16.82
N GLN A 211 2.34 0.45 17.80
CA GLN A 211 1.45 1.60 17.60
C GLN A 211 2.27 2.87 17.36
N ASN A 212 1.79 3.72 16.49
CA ASN A 212 2.40 5.02 16.21
C ASN A 212 1.95 6.06 17.26
N THR A 213 2.58 6.04 18.42
CA THR A 213 2.21 6.92 19.55
C THR A 213 3.03 8.20 19.63
N ASP A 214 4.23 8.23 19.02
CA ASP A 214 5.15 9.36 19.11
C ASP A 214 6.12 9.35 17.93
N SER A 215 5.91 10.25 16.97
CA SER A 215 6.72 10.32 15.75
C SER A 215 8.19 10.70 16.00
N SER A 216 8.52 11.40 17.10
CA SER A 216 9.90 11.77 17.43
C SER A 216 10.71 10.56 17.91
N LYS A 217 10.11 9.73 18.76
CA LYS A 217 10.73 8.47 19.21
C LYS A 217 10.88 7.46 18.09
N LEU A 218 9.98 7.53 17.11
CA LEU A 218 10.03 6.64 15.96
C LEU A 218 11.23 6.93 15.05
N GLU A 219 11.63 8.20 14.93
CA GLU A 219 12.82 8.60 14.17
C GLU A 219 14.11 8.07 14.82
N ASP A 220 14.23 8.22 16.11
CA ASP A 220 15.37 7.68 16.87
C ASP A 220 15.43 6.16 16.75
N LEU A 221 14.29 5.47 16.92
CA LEU A 221 14.19 4.03 16.78
C LEU A 221 14.55 3.54 15.36
N PHE A 222 14.03 4.23 14.34
CA PHE A 222 14.35 3.90 12.95
C PHE A 222 15.85 4.04 12.67
N MET A 223 16.45 5.15 13.12
CA MET A 223 17.89 5.37 12.97
C MET A 223 18.72 4.35 13.76
N GLU A 224 18.29 3.95 14.96
CA GLU A 224 18.96 2.92 15.76
C GLU A 224 18.94 1.57 15.05
N ILE A 225 17.78 1.15 14.49
CA ILE A 225 17.62 -0.10 13.73
C ILE A 225 18.57 -0.13 12.54
N ILE A 226 18.61 0.98 11.77
CA ILE A 226 19.46 1.06 10.56
C ILE A 226 20.95 1.05 10.93
N ARG A 227 21.36 1.74 12.01
CA ARG A 227 22.77 1.83 12.44
C ARG A 227 23.30 0.52 13.02
N LYS A 228 22.49 -0.20 13.81
CA LYS A 228 22.91 -1.50 14.40
C LYS A 228 23.30 -2.52 13.33
N ASP A 229 22.67 -2.46 12.17
CA ASP A 229 22.97 -3.40 11.08
C ASP A 229 24.23 -3.03 10.28
N VAL A 230 24.61 -1.75 10.26
CA VAL A 230 25.89 -1.34 9.65
C VAL A 230 27.08 -1.82 10.49
N MET A 231 26.93 -1.89 11.82
CA MET A 231 27.99 -2.35 12.75
C MET A 231 28.13 -3.89 12.82
N ASN A 232 27.15 -4.65 12.33
CA ASN A 232 27.18 -6.11 12.33
C ASN A 232 27.66 -6.71 10.98
N ASP A 233 27.92 -5.89 9.98
CA ASP A 233 28.42 -6.30 8.65
C ASP A 233 29.96 -6.12 8.51
N ASP A 234 30.67 -5.60 9.55
CA ASP A 234 32.13 -5.52 9.68
C ASP A 234 32.63 -6.66 10.60
#